data_a66ad40649e489789ce80d6f14922cb9
#
_entry.id   a66ad40649e489789ce80d6f14922cb9
#
_cell.length_a   1.000
_cell.length_b   1.000
_cell.length_c   1.000
_cell.angle_alpha   90.00
_cell.angle_beta   90.00
_cell.angle_gamma   90.00
#
_symmetry.space_group_name_H-M   'P 1'
#
loop_
_entity.id
_entity.type
_entity.pdbx_description
1 polymer ?
#
loop_
_entity_poly.entity_id
_entity_poly.type
_entity_poly.pdbx_seq_one_letter_code
_entity_poly.pdbx_strand_id
1 'polypeptide(L)'
;MTNRIVAWRALALRALGVFCLAGLLGACSLMRSDLPAAPAAAQTSDYSYIIGASDSLNIIVWRNPELSGTYPVRPDGKVSAPLVDELVAQGKTSVELARDIEKKLATYVRDPIVTVIVTGFVGPFSEQIRVVGEAARPQSLPFRQKMSVLDVMIAVGGLTDFADGNRAIIQRTSDSNKQYVVRLKDLIKRGDTTANVEMRPGDILIIPQSLF
;
A
#
# COMPACT_ATOMS: atom_id res chain seq x y z
N MET A 1 -74.90 17.74 -13.30
CA MET A 1 -73.69 18.21 -12.53
C MET A 1 -72.68 17.11 -12.16
N THR A 2 -72.93 15.88 -12.51
CA THR A 2 -72.10 14.68 -12.08
C THR A 2 -70.87 14.36 -12.94
N ASN A 3 -70.82 14.81 -14.20
CA ASN A 3 -69.72 14.41 -15.12
C ASN A 3 -68.40 15.20 -14.92
N ARG A 4 -68.41 16.35 -14.26
CA ARG A 4 -67.18 17.17 -14.03
C ARG A 4 -66.34 16.63 -12.88
N ILE A 5 -66.95 15.97 -11.89
CA ILE A 5 -66.23 15.44 -10.71
C ILE A 5 -65.45 14.18 -11.06
N VAL A 6 -65.96 13.33 -11.98
CA VAL A 6 -65.29 12.11 -12.43
C VAL A 6 -64.06 12.44 -13.27
N ALA A 7 -64.10 13.48 -14.12
CA ALA A 7 -62.99 13.91 -14.93
C ALA A 7 -61.84 14.47 -14.10
N TRP A 8 -62.10 15.20 -13.02
CA TRP A 8 -61.08 15.73 -12.12
C TRP A 8 -60.40 14.65 -11.27
N ARG A 9 -61.14 13.60 -10.86
CA ARG A 9 -60.56 12.45 -10.15
C ARG A 9 -59.63 11.62 -11.04
N ALA A 10 -59.99 11.45 -12.33
CA ALA A 10 -59.12 10.76 -13.28
C ALA A 10 -57.85 11.53 -13.60
N LEU A 11 -57.90 12.87 -13.65
CA LEU A 11 -56.73 13.72 -13.86
C LEU A 11 -55.78 13.71 -12.65
N ALA A 12 -56.32 13.76 -11.43
CA ALA A 12 -55.56 13.72 -10.20
C ALA A 12 -54.83 12.37 -9.99
N LEU A 13 -55.51 11.25 -10.33
CA LEU A 13 -54.87 9.93 -10.25
C LEU A 13 -53.75 9.74 -11.29
N ARG A 14 -53.89 10.32 -12.49
CA ARG A 14 -52.83 10.29 -13.52
C ARG A 14 -51.64 11.18 -13.13
N ALA A 15 -51.86 12.33 -12.52
CA ALA A 15 -50.80 13.22 -12.03
C ALA A 15 -50.05 12.58 -10.87
N LEU A 16 -50.73 11.87 -9.98
CA LEU A 16 -50.09 11.17 -8.85
C LEU A 16 -49.22 9.99 -9.34
N GLY A 17 -49.68 9.25 -10.36
CA GLY A 17 -48.95 8.16 -10.98
C GLY A 17 -47.64 8.60 -11.67
N VAL A 18 -47.66 9.75 -12.35
CA VAL A 18 -46.47 10.32 -13.02
C VAL A 18 -45.48 10.84 -12.01
N PHE A 19 -45.94 11.41 -10.88
CA PHE A 19 -45.08 11.90 -9.81
C PHE A 19 -44.38 10.76 -9.04
N CYS A 20 -45.07 9.64 -8.82
CA CYS A 20 -44.45 8.43 -8.22
C CYS A 20 -43.41 7.79 -9.16
N LEU A 21 -43.68 7.76 -10.49
CA LEU A 21 -42.75 7.19 -11.46
C LEU A 21 -41.47 8.03 -11.61
N ALA A 22 -41.58 9.35 -11.53
CA ALA A 22 -40.44 10.29 -11.55
C ALA A 22 -39.56 10.17 -10.28
N GLY A 23 -40.15 9.85 -9.13
CA GLY A 23 -39.43 9.63 -7.86
C GLY A 23 -38.58 8.36 -7.85
N LEU A 24 -38.99 7.31 -8.60
CA LEU A 24 -38.24 6.03 -8.66
C LEU A 24 -36.99 6.09 -9.55
N LEU A 25 -36.91 7.00 -10.49
CA LEU A 25 -35.75 7.19 -11.35
C LEU A 25 -34.60 7.98 -10.69
N GLY A 26 -34.90 8.72 -9.62
CA GLY A 26 -33.89 9.49 -8.86
C GLY A 26 -33.12 8.71 -7.78
N ALA A 27 -33.59 7.51 -7.43
CA ALA A 27 -33.01 6.76 -6.29
C ALA A 27 -31.72 6.01 -6.61
N CYS A 28 -31.35 5.85 -7.89
CA CYS A 28 -30.14 5.10 -8.27
C CYS A 28 -28.83 5.90 -8.20
N SER A 29 -28.85 7.21 -7.93
CA SER A 29 -27.64 8.02 -7.85
C SER A 29 -27.08 8.19 -6.44
N LEU A 30 -27.74 7.67 -5.40
CA LEU A 30 -27.38 7.88 -3.99
C LEU A 30 -26.41 6.84 -3.42
N MET A 31 -25.96 5.87 -4.22
CA MET A 31 -25.03 4.82 -3.74
C MET A 31 -23.61 4.96 -4.35
N ARG A 32 -23.22 6.16 -4.72
CA ARG A 32 -21.84 6.45 -5.07
C ARG A 32 -21.13 6.83 -3.76
N SER A 33 -20.40 5.88 -3.18
CA SER A 33 -19.44 6.22 -2.12
C SER A 33 -18.33 7.06 -2.76
N ASP A 34 -18.48 8.37 -2.73
CA ASP A 34 -17.45 9.30 -3.21
C ASP A 34 -16.28 9.28 -2.22
N LEU A 35 -15.42 8.28 -2.36
CA LEU A 35 -14.15 8.28 -1.66
C LEU A 35 -13.32 9.48 -2.15
N PRO A 36 -12.63 10.20 -1.27
CA PRO A 36 -11.79 11.31 -1.66
C PRO A 36 -10.65 10.84 -2.58
N ALA A 37 -10.25 11.69 -3.52
CA ALA A 37 -9.06 11.45 -4.33
C ALA A 37 -7.82 11.42 -3.44
N ALA A 38 -6.87 10.53 -3.73
CA ALA A 38 -5.62 10.45 -3.00
C ALA A 38 -4.81 11.74 -3.20
N PRO A 39 -4.21 12.32 -2.14
CA PRO A 39 -3.35 13.49 -2.27
C PRO A 39 -2.12 13.16 -3.13
N ALA A 40 -1.80 14.02 -4.10
CA ALA A 40 -0.74 13.79 -5.08
C ALA A 40 0.68 13.77 -4.47
N ALA A 41 0.91 14.50 -3.39
CA ALA A 41 2.20 14.54 -2.71
C ALA A 41 2.11 13.90 -1.32
N ALA A 42 3.04 12.98 -1.02
CA ALA A 42 3.30 12.59 0.35
C ALA A 42 4.14 13.66 1.04
N GLN A 43 3.93 13.85 2.35
CA GLN A 43 4.89 14.64 3.14
C GLN A 43 6.24 13.92 3.09
N THR A 44 7.27 14.62 2.65
CA THR A 44 8.64 14.12 2.67
C THR A 44 9.09 13.95 4.11
N SER A 45 8.86 12.78 4.68
CA SER A 45 9.57 12.36 5.89
C SER A 45 10.88 11.72 5.47
N ASP A 46 11.96 11.97 6.22
CA ASP A 46 13.19 11.22 6.07
C ASP A 46 12.89 9.73 6.34
N TYR A 47 12.73 8.97 5.26
CA TYR A 47 12.46 7.54 5.34
C TYR A 47 13.76 6.79 5.65
N SER A 48 13.79 6.07 6.75
CA SER A 48 14.84 5.13 7.08
C SER A 48 14.34 3.71 6.88
N TYR A 49 15.09 2.91 6.15
CA TYR A 49 14.72 1.51 5.92
C TYR A 49 14.66 0.74 7.24
N ILE A 50 13.58 0.01 7.44
CA ILE A 50 13.37 -0.86 8.60
C ILE A 50 13.61 -2.31 8.16
N ILE A 51 14.46 -3.00 8.89
CA ILE A 51 14.80 -4.40 8.63
C ILE A 51 13.58 -5.28 8.85
N GLY A 52 13.33 -6.17 7.90
CA GLY A 52 12.25 -7.16 7.93
C GLY A 52 12.76 -8.61 7.98
N ALA A 53 11.83 -9.53 8.23
CA ALA A 53 12.10 -10.95 8.06
C ALA A 53 12.47 -11.26 6.59
N SER A 54 13.38 -12.18 6.38
CA SER A 54 13.93 -12.57 5.07
C SER A 54 14.84 -11.53 4.41
N ASP A 55 15.15 -10.42 5.07
CA ASP A 55 16.22 -9.53 4.62
C ASP A 55 17.57 -10.24 4.71
N SER A 56 18.51 -9.85 3.88
CA SER A 56 19.90 -10.31 3.94
C SER A 56 20.79 -9.19 4.46
N LEU A 57 21.54 -9.49 5.51
CA LEU A 57 22.41 -8.52 6.21
C LEU A 57 23.88 -8.92 6.04
N ASN A 58 24.70 -7.99 5.56
CA ASN A 58 26.15 -8.14 5.63
C ASN A 58 26.65 -7.40 6.88
N ILE A 59 27.12 -8.17 7.85
CA ILE A 59 27.66 -7.68 9.13
C ILE A 59 29.18 -7.66 9.02
N ILE A 60 29.77 -6.49 9.20
CA ILE A 60 31.21 -6.28 9.15
C ILE A 60 31.69 -5.87 10.54
N VAL A 61 32.56 -6.67 11.14
CA VAL A 61 33.19 -6.36 12.42
C VAL A 61 34.63 -5.91 12.14
N TRP A 62 34.94 -4.66 12.44
CA TRP A 62 36.22 -4.08 12.12
C TRP A 62 37.36 -4.86 12.77
N ARG A 63 38.39 -5.19 12.02
CA ARG A 63 39.56 -6.00 12.42
C ARG A 63 39.30 -7.45 12.84
N ASN A 64 38.04 -7.94 12.66
CA ASN A 64 37.67 -9.30 13.01
C ASN A 64 36.90 -9.92 11.81
N PRO A 65 37.59 -10.29 10.71
CA PRO A 65 36.95 -10.85 9.52
C PRO A 65 36.25 -12.17 9.81
N GLU A 66 36.70 -12.94 10.79
CA GLU A 66 36.11 -14.21 11.24
C GLU A 66 34.73 -14.04 11.91
N LEU A 67 34.41 -12.83 12.38
CA LEU A 67 33.11 -12.48 12.94
C LEU A 67 32.21 -11.78 11.90
N SER A 68 32.76 -11.50 10.73
CA SER A 68 32.06 -10.81 9.64
C SER A 68 31.44 -11.83 8.69
N GLY A 69 30.29 -11.45 8.05
CA GLY A 69 29.64 -12.32 7.09
C GLY A 69 28.27 -11.84 6.69
N THR A 70 27.64 -12.61 5.79
CA THR A 70 26.28 -12.34 5.35
C THR A 70 25.32 -13.33 6.01
N TYR A 71 24.30 -12.80 6.68
CA TYR A 71 23.35 -13.56 7.47
C TYR A 71 21.91 -13.16 7.09
N PRO A 72 21.02 -14.12 6.88
CA PRO A 72 19.60 -13.82 6.65
C PRO A 72 18.91 -13.49 7.98
N VAL A 73 17.96 -12.56 7.94
CA VAL A 73 16.99 -12.38 9.01
C VAL A 73 15.98 -13.52 8.94
N ARG A 74 15.86 -14.27 10.01
CA ARG A 74 14.98 -15.43 10.12
C ARG A 74 13.50 -15.00 10.07
N PRO A 75 12.57 -15.91 9.77
CA PRO A 75 11.14 -15.61 9.78
C PRO A 75 10.60 -15.09 11.14
N ASP A 76 11.29 -15.42 12.24
CA ASP A 76 10.98 -14.91 13.58
C ASP A 76 11.55 -13.50 13.85
N GLY A 77 12.14 -12.87 12.83
CA GLY A 77 12.70 -11.52 12.89
C GLY A 77 14.06 -11.42 13.59
N LYS A 78 14.70 -12.54 13.88
CA LYS A 78 16.01 -12.58 14.54
C LYS A 78 17.14 -12.86 13.55
N VAL A 79 18.34 -12.44 13.92
CA VAL A 79 19.59 -12.77 13.22
C VAL A 79 20.54 -13.46 14.20
N SER A 80 21.31 -14.44 13.68
CA SER A 80 22.40 -15.10 14.39
C SER A 80 23.68 -14.96 13.58
N ALA A 81 24.75 -14.56 14.25
CA ALA A 81 26.09 -14.42 13.70
C ALA A 81 27.11 -14.97 14.73
N PRO A 82 28.37 -15.17 14.38
CA PRO A 82 29.37 -15.63 15.34
C PRO A 82 29.39 -14.78 16.60
N LEU A 83 29.30 -15.42 17.77
CA LEU A 83 29.23 -14.82 19.11
C LEU A 83 27.98 -13.91 19.36
N VAL A 84 27.03 -13.89 18.43
CA VAL A 84 25.78 -13.12 18.54
C VAL A 84 24.60 -14.07 18.26
N ASP A 85 24.05 -14.63 19.32
CA ASP A 85 22.91 -15.55 19.21
C ASP A 85 21.59 -14.79 19.33
N GLU A 86 20.64 -15.13 18.43
CA GLU A 86 19.22 -14.75 18.51
C GLU A 86 18.95 -13.27 18.78
N LEU A 87 19.66 -12.37 18.11
CA LEU A 87 19.43 -10.93 18.26
C LEU A 87 18.22 -10.50 17.40
N VAL A 88 17.29 -9.76 18.00
CA VAL A 88 16.14 -9.19 17.27
C VAL A 88 16.65 -8.14 16.28
N ALA A 89 16.42 -8.38 14.98
CA ALA A 89 16.79 -7.48 13.89
C ALA A 89 15.56 -6.77 13.30
N GLN A 90 14.44 -7.48 13.20
CA GLN A 90 13.19 -6.93 12.66
C GLN A 90 12.73 -5.71 13.43
N GLY A 91 12.26 -4.67 12.70
CA GLY A 91 11.76 -3.43 13.29
C GLY A 91 12.85 -2.42 13.62
N LYS A 92 14.13 -2.73 13.38
CA LYS A 92 15.27 -1.85 13.63
C LYS A 92 15.85 -1.33 12.31
N THR A 93 16.52 -0.20 12.39
CA THR A 93 17.41 0.28 11.34
C THR A 93 18.74 -0.48 11.37
N SER A 94 19.52 -0.41 10.28
CA SER A 94 20.87 -1.00 10.24
C SER A 94 21.80 -0.43 11.30
N VAL A 95 21.65 0.86 11.63
CA VAL A 95 22.47 1.53 12.64
C VAL A 95 22.12 1.04 14.03
N GLU A 96 20.83 0.92 14.38
CA GLU A 96 20.40 0.41 15.68
C GLU A 96 20.85 -1.04 15.89
N LEU A 97 20.71 -1.87 14.85
CA LEU A 97 21.16 -3.25 14.90
C LEU A 97 22.69 -3.34 15.10
N ALA A 98 23.46 -2.49 14.39
CA ALA A 98 24.92 -2.43 14.58
C ALA A 98 25.30 -2.12 16.03
N ARG A 99 24.64 -1.14 16.65
CA ARG A 99 24.88 -0.79 18.08
C ARG A 99 24.51 -1.95 19.02
N ASP A 100 23.46 -2.71 18.71
CA ASP A 100 23.08 -3.86 19.53
C ASP A 100 24.05 -5.03 19.37
N ILE A 101 24.58 -5.25 18.18
CA ILE A 101 25.64 -6.26 17.93
C ILE A 101 26.91 -5.86 18.69
N GLU A 102 27.34 -4.60 18.64
CA GLU A 102 28.50 -4.11 19.39
C GLU A 102 28.38 -4.39 20.87
N LYS A 103 27.21 -4.10 21.48
CA LYS A 103 26.93 -4.40 22.89
C LYS A 103 27.09 -5.90 23.22
N LYS A 104 26.63 -6.78 22.34
CA LYS A 104 26.77 -8.23 22.51
C LYS A 104 28.22 -8.67 22.38
N LEU A 105 28.93 -8.19 21.35
CA LEU A 105 30.33 -8.55 21.09
C LEU A 105 31.30 -8.00 22.14
N ALA A 106 30.96 -6.90 22.82
CA ALA A 106 31.80 -6.29 23.87
C ALA A 106 32.15 -7.27 25.00
N THR A 107 31.40 -8.36 25.19
CA THR A 107 31.73 -9.42 26.14
C THR A 107 32.94 -10.24 25.72
N TYR A 108 33.19 -10.33 24.41
CA TYR A 108 34.22 -11.22 23.82
C TYR A 108 35.33 -10.44 23.12
N VAL A 109 35.03 -9.26 22.59
CA VAL A 109 35.91 -8.42 21.80
C VAL A 109 36.03 -7.04 22.46
N ARG A 110 37.24 -6.54 22.59
CA ARG A 110 37.47 -5.21 23.13
C ARG A 110 37.16 -4.15 22.08
N ASP A 111 36.35 -3.18 22.44
CA ASP A 111 35.96 -2.02 21.62
C ASP A 111 35.50 -2.44 20.17
N PRO A 112 34.51 -3.32 20.01
CA PRO A 112 34.06 -3.78 18.69
C PRO A 112 33.39 -2.64 17.94
N ILE A 113 33.74 -2.47 16.65
CA ILE A 113 33.09 -1.52 15.74
C ILE A 113 32.39 -2.36 14.68
N VAL A 114 31.06 -2.20 14.57
CA VAL A 114 30.22 -2.99 13.68
C VAL A 114 29.52 -2.09 12.65
N THR A 115 29.54 -2.53 11.41
CA THR A 115 28.73 -1.98 10.31
C THR A 115 27.78 -3.02 9.81
N VAL A 116 26.48 -2.68 9.73
CA VAL A 116 25.45 -3.54 9.14
C VAL A 116 24.98 -2.94 7.83
N ILE A 117 25.06 -3.72 6.76
CA ILE A 117 24.63 -3.35 5.41
C ILE A 117 23.51 -4.30 5.00
N VAL A 118 22.35 -3.76 4.66
CA VAL A 118 21.26 -4.56 4.08
C VAL A 118 21.58 -4.81 2.62
N THR A 119 21.61 -6.07 2.18
CA THR A 119 21.94 -6.48 0.81
C THR A 119 20.76 -7.09 0.06
N GLY A 120 19.77 -7.62 0.79
CA GLY A 120 18.50 -8.10 0.25
C GLY A 120 17.35 -7.40 0.95
N PHE A 121 16.54 -6.67 0.20
CA PHE A 121 15.49 -5.79 0.72
C PHE A 121 14.11 -6.43 0.51
N VAL A 122 13.59 -7.13 1.49
CA VAL A 122 12.19 -7.62 1.54
C VAL A 122 11.34 -6.68 2.38
N GLY A 123 11.87 -6.26 3.51
CA GLY A 123 11.24 -5.40 4.48
C GLY A 123 10.13 -6.08 5.29
N PRO A 124 9.67 -5.47 6.38
CA PRO A 124 8.55 -5.99 7.16
C PRO A 124 7.24 -5.83 6.37
N PHE A 125 6.27 -6.70 6.62
CA PHE A 125 4.94 -6.65 5.99
C PHE A 125 4.23 -5.29 6.17
N SER A 126 4.49 -4.60 7.27
CA SER A 126 3.96 -3.28 7.56
C SER A 126 4.46 -2.19 6.60
N GLU A 127 5.59 -2.42 5.94
CA GLU A 127 6.22 -1.47 5.02
C GLU A 127 5.99 -1.83 3.54
N GLN A 128 5.53 -3.06 3.24
CA GLN A 128 5.33 -3.52 1.87
C GLN A 128 4.09 -2.87 1.24
N ILE A 129 4.21 -2.54 -0.04
CA ILE A 129 3.07 -2.18 -0.88
C ILE A 129 2.41 -3.46 -1.37
N ARG A 130 1.12 -3.64 -1.08
CA ARG A 130 0.37 -4.83 -1.48
C ARG A 130 -0.60 -4.50 -2.60
N VAL A 131 -0.53 -5.24 -3.70
CA VAL A 131 -1.43 -5.07 -4.83
C VAL A 131 -2.35 -6.28 -4.92
N VAL A 132 -3.66 -6.03 -4.94
CA VAL A 132 -4.70 -7.06 -4.99
C VAL A 132 -5.74 -6.73 -6.04
N GLY A 133 -6.42 -7.74 -6.59
CA GLY A 133 -7.46 -7.62 -7.60
C GLY A 133 -6.90 -7.67 -9.02
N GLU A 134 -7.47 -6.87 -9.93
CA GLU A 134 -7.27 -6.94 -11.38
C GLU A 134 -5.97 -6.27 -11.87
N ALA A 135 -4.84 -6.56 -11.23
CA ALA A 135 -3.51 -6.33 -11.79
C ALA A 135 -3.05 -7.56 -12.59
N ALA A 136 -2.18 -7.38 -13.58
CA ALA A 136 -1.67 -8.51 -14.37
C ALA A 136 -0.92 -9.55 -13.51
N ARG A 137 -0.20 -9.09 -12.47
CA ARG A 137 0.49 -9.93 -11.49
C ARG A 137 0.34 -9.34 -10.09
N PRO A 138 -0.78 -9.63 -9.38
CA PRO A 138 -0.96 -9.18 -8.00
C PRO A 138 0.14 -9.73 -7.11
N GLN A 139 0.81 -8.85 -6.36
CA GLN A 139 1.92 -9.23 -5.47
C GLN A 139 2.20 -8.16 -4.42
N SER A 140 3.01 -8.51 -3.43
CA SER A 140 3.62 -7.56 -2.51
C SER A 140 4.95 -7.06 -3.06
N LEU A 141 5.20 -5.75 -2.92
CA LEU A 141 6.41 -5.08 -3.38
C LEU A 141 7.11 -4.42 -2.18
N PRO A 142 8.43 -4.48 -2.07
CA PRO A 142 9.15 -3.70 -1.08
C PRO A 142 8.96 -2.21 -1.38
N PHE A 143 8.64 -1.43 -0.36
CA PHE A 143 8.51 0.02 -0.51
C PHE A 143 9.87 0.66 -0.83
N ARG A 144 9.85 1.65 -1.69
CA ARG A 144 11.00 2.51 -2.00
C ARG A 144 10.60 3.97 -1.82
N GLN A 145 11.49 4.77 -1.27
CA GLN A 145 11.23 6.20 -1.09
C GLN A 145 10.88 6.85 -2.44
N LYS A 146 9.86 7.72 -2.43
CA LYS A 146 9.30 8.39 -3.62
C LYS A 146 8.67 7.45 -4.66
N MET A 147 8.36 6.21 -4.29
CA MET A 147 7.64 5.28 -5.15
C MET A 147 6.24 5.81 -5.43
N SER A 148 5.87 5.89 -6.69
CA SER A 148 4.55 6.32 -7.14
C SER A 148 3.65 5.13 -7.50
N VAL A 149 2.35 5.38 -7.63
CA VAL A 149 1.41 4.35 -8.10
C VAL A 149 1.74 3.86 -9.51
N LEU A 150 2.34 4.71 -10.36
CA LEU A 150 2.79 4.31 -11.69
C LEU A 150 3.94 3.28 -11.59
N ASP A 151 4.90 3.46 -10.69
CA ASP A 151 5.99 2.51 -10.46
C ASP A 151 5.44 1.16 -9.99
N VAL A 152 4.43 1.18 -9.11
CA VAL A 152 3.72 -0.03 -8.68
C VAL A 152 3.07 -0.72 -9.88
N MET A 153 2.36 0.01 -10.73
CA MET A 153 1.70 -0.55 -11.91
C MET A 153 2.69 -1.14 -12.92
N ILE A 154 3.85 -0.53 -13.09
CA ILE A 154 4.95 -1.09 -13.92
C ILE A 154 5.43 -2.41 -13.33
N ALA A 155 5.66 -2.48 -12.02
CA ALA A 155 6.15 -3.67 -11.34
C ALA A 155 5.18 -4.85 -11.42
N VAL A 156 3.86 -4.59 -11.36
CA VAL A 156 2.82 -5.64 -11.44
C VAL A 156 2.38 -5.95 -12.88
N GLY A 157 2.94 -5.27 -13.90
CA GLY A 157 2.67 -5.52 -15.31
C GLY A 157 1.40 -4.86 -15.86
N GLY A 158 0.84 -3.87 -15.14
CA GLY A 158 -0.33 -3.12 -15.57
C GLY A 158 -1.66 -3.70 -15.11
N LEU A 159 -2.73 -3.24 -15.75
CA LEU A 159 -4.13 -3.67 -15.50
C LEU A 159 -4.49 -4.84 -16.40
N THR A 160 -5.37 -5.75 -15.91
CA THR A 160 -6.04 -6.71 -16.79
C THR A 160 -7.13 -6.03 -17.63
N ASP A 161 -7.63 -6.72 -18.66
CA ASP A 161 -8.72 -6.20 -19.49
C ASP A 161 -10.05 -6.09 -18.70
N PHE A 162 -10.17 -6.81 -17.60
CA PHE A 162 -11.34 -6.80 -16.73
C PHE A 162 -11.28 -5.77 -15.61
N ALA A 163 -10.19 -5.01 -15.50
CA ALA A 163 -9.98 -4.06 -14.43
C ALA A 163 -10.85 -2.81 -14.54
N ASP A 164 -11.53 -2.42 -13.47
CA ASP A 164 -12.09 -1.08 -13.32
C ASP A 164 -11.03 -0.12 -12.75
N GLY A 165 -10.05 0.22 -13.60
CA GLY A 165 -8.88 0.98 -13.19
C GLY A 165 -9.17 2.41 -12.71
N ASN A 166 -10.33 3.00 -13.02
CA ASN A 166 -10.69 4.34 -12.52
C ASN A 166 -11.43 4.30 -11.18
N ARG A 167 -11.76 3.11 -10.68
CA ARG A 167 -12.25 2.89 -9.31
C ARG A 167 -11.25 2.13 -8.44
N ALA A 168 -9.98 2.14 -8.80
CA ALA A 168 -8.94 1.60 -7.94
C ALA A 168 -8.85 2.39 -6.62
N ILE A 169 -8.52 1.69 -5.55
CA ILE A 169 -8.51 2.24 -4.20
C ILE A 169 -7.13 2.05 -3.58
N ILE A 170 -6.55 3.10 -3.04
CA ILE A 170 -5.43 3.01 -2.10
C ILE A 170 -6.00 3.05 -0.69
N GLN A 171 -5.77 1.99 0.08
CA GLN A 171 -6.00 1.97 1.52
C GLN A 171 -4.69 2.28 2.23
N ARG A 172 -4.65 3.39 2.97
CA ARG A 172 -3.47 3.84 3.73
C ARG A 172 -3.50 3.36 5.16
N THR A 173 -2.64 2.40 5.47
CA THR A 173 -2.50 1.87 6.83
C THR A 173 -1.99 2.94 7.81
N SER A 174 -1.09 3.83 7.34
CA SER A 174 -0.55 4.94 8.12
C SER A 174 -1.56 6.04 8.45
N ASP A 175 -2.70 6.10 7.74
CA ASP A 175 -3.77 7.10 7.93
C ASP A 175 -5.06 6.41 8.43
N SER A 176 -4.96 5.60 9.47
CA SER A 176 -6.09 4.88 10.09
C SER A 176 -6.94 4.09 9.09
N ASN A 177 -6.30 3.45 8.12
CA ASN A 177 -6.92 2.67 7.04
C ASN A 177 -7.86 3.49 6.14
N LYS A 178 -7.65 4.78 6.01
CA LYS A 178 -8.40 5.62 5.06
C LYS A 178 -8.25 5.12 3.63
N GLN A 179 -9.33 5.21 2.89
CA GLN A 179 -9.41 4.80 1.49
C GLN A 179 -9.49 6.03 0.58
N TYR A 180 -8.75 5.97 -0.52
CA TYR A 180 -8.67 7.01 -1.54
C TYR A 180 -8.85 6.41 -2.91
N VAL A 181 -9.64 7.06 -3.78
CA VAL A 181 -9.77 6.64 -5.18
C VAL A 181 -8.55 7.09 -5.99
N VAL A 182 -8.08 6.21 -6.87
CA VAL A 182 -7.03 6.49 -7.85
C VAL A 182 -7.48 6.08 -9.24
N ARG A 183 -7.27 6.97 -10.23
CA ARG A 183 -7.70 6.77 -11.63
C ARG A 183 -6.59 6.13 -12.47
N LEU A 184 -6.32 4.85 -12.23
CA LEU A 184 -5.24 4.12 -12.89
C LEU A 184 -5.41 4.04 -14.41
N LYS A 185 -6.65 3.89 -14.90
CA LYS A 185 -6.93 3.82 -16.34
C LYS A 185 -6.62 5.14 -17.03
N ASP A 186 -6.95 6.27 -16.42
CA ASP A 186 -6.63 7.59 -16.95
C ASP A 186 -5.11 7.82 -16.92
N LEU A 187 -4.43 7.44 -15.85
CA LEU A 187 -2.98 7.52 -15.74
C LEU A 187 -2.27 6.71 -16.85
N ILE A 188 -2.65 5.44 -17.00
CA ILE A 188 -1.92 4.51 -17.89
C ILE A 188 -2.33 4.66 -19.36
N LYS A 189 -3.64 4.82 -19.63
CA LYS A 189 -4.17 4.83 -21.01
C LYS A 189 -4.29 6.23 -21.61
N ARG A 190 -4.45 7.28 -20.79
CA ARG A 190 -4.64 8.67 -21.25
C ARG A 190 -3.46 9.57 -20.89
N GLY A 191 -2.49 9.08 -20.11
CA GLY A 191 -1.33 9.89 -19.69
C GLY A 191 -1.68 11.00 -18.70
N ASP A 192 -2.79 10.86 -17.94
CA ASP A 192 -3.19 11.84 -16.92
C ASP A 192 -2.28 11.71 -15.70
N THR A 193 -1.19 12.47 -15.70
CA THR A 193 -0.21 12.47 -14.62
C THR A 193 -0.76 13.04 -13.31
N THR A 194 -1.89 13.74 -13.31
CA THR A 194 -2.54 14.22 -12.07
C THR A 194 -3.07 13.07 -11.22
N ALA A 195 -3.30 11.90 -11.83
CA ALA A 195 -3.68 10.68 -11.15
C ALA A 195 -2.48 9.89 -10.58
N ASN A 196 -1.23 10.34 -10.83
CA ASN A 196 -0.05 9.68 -10.29
C ASN A 196 0.19 10.13 -8.84
N VAL A 197 -0.07 9.22 -7.92
CA VAL A 197 -0.03 9.45 -6.48
C VAL A 197 1.20 8.78 -5.89
N GLU A 198 1.85 9.43 -4.92
CA GLU A 198 2.95 8.84 -4.17
C GLU A 198 2.42 7.81 -3.18
N MET A 199 3.03 6.61 -3.20
CA MET A 199 2.74 5.52 -2.27
C MET A 199 3.43 5.75 -0.93
N ARG A 200 2.85 5.20 0.13
CA ARG A 200 3.43 5.22 1.48
C ARG A 200 3.71 3.79 1.95
N PRO A 201 4.64 3.60 2.88
CA PRO A 201 4.87 2.29 3.48
C PRO A 201 3.56 1.68 3.99
N GLY A 202 3.33 0.42 3.66
CA GLY A 202 2.15 -0.33 4.07
C GLY A 202 0.86 -0.04 3.31
N ASP A 203 0.88 0.77 2.25
CA ASP A 203 -0.30 1.01 1.41
C ASP A 203 -0.76 -0.27 0.71
N ILE A 204 -2.09 -0.41 0.56
CA ILE A 204 -2.72 -1.49 -0.18
C ILE A 204 -3.42 -0.89 -1.40
N LEU A 205 -3.00 -1.30 -2.59
CA LEU A 205 -3.65 -0.96 -3.84
C LEU A 205 -4.65 -2.05 -4.21
N ILE A 206 -5.93 -1.71 -4.22
CA ILE A 206 -7.05 -2.60 -4.54
C ILE A 206 -7.58 -2.20 -5.91
N ILE A 207 -7.56 -3.12 -6.85
CA ILE A 207 -8.04 -2.90 -8.22
C ILE A 207 -9.29 -3.75 -8.43
N PRO A 208 -10.49 -3.16 -8.40
CA PRO A 208 -11.72 -3.91 -8.57
C PRO A 208 -11.90 -4.40 -10.00
N GLN A 209 -12.69 -5.46 -10.16
CA GLN A 209 -13.14 -5.93 -11.45
C GLN A 209 -14.26 -5.01 -12.00
N SER A 210 -14.26 -4.79 -13.31
CA SER A 210 -15.37 -4.16 -14.03
C SER A 210 -16.57 -5.11 -14.04
N LEU A 211 -17.75 -4.57 -13.79
CA LEU A 211 -18.98 -5.37 -13.84
C LEU A 211 -19.48 -5.61 -15.26
N PHE A 212 -18.89 -4.94 -16.28
CA PHE A 212 -19.28 -5.03 -17.69
C PHE A 212 -18.10 -4.76 -18.62
#